data_7ef26d43f169cf8a8a2acb2477b25d67
#
_entry.id   7ef26d43f169cf8a8a2acb2477b25d67
#
_cell.length_a   1.000
_cell.length_b   1.000
_cell.length_c   1.000
_cell.angle_alpha   90.00
_cell.angle_beta   90.00
_cell.angle_gamma   90.00
#
_symmetry.space_group_name_H-M   'P 1'
#
loop_
_entity.id
_entity.type
_entity.pdbx_description
1 polymer ?
#
loop_
_entity_poly.entity_id
_entity_poly.type
_entity_poly.pdbx_seq_one_letter_code
_entity_poly.pdbx_strand_id
1 'polypeptide(L)'
;YDINCDYKQGGLFTALNSKQLKGLEEHKKNWERYGNDQLTLLDAGEVEQAVGTKVYTGGLLDMRGGHIHPLKLALGEAAAFISLGGQIFEQSAVVSIDKGMNPVVKTAQGSVKSKYVVLAGNAYLGGLAPNI
;
A
#
# COMPACT_ATOMS: atom_id res chain seq x y z
N TYR A 1 -17.79 -4.97 -4.86
CA TYR A 1 -17.65 -5.36 -3.45
C TYR A 1 -17.57 -4.08 -2.63
N ASP A 2 -18.54 -3.84 -1.79
CA ASP A 2 -18.60 -2.62 -0.94
C ASP A 2 -17.76 -2.84 0.33
N ILE A 3 -16.43 -2.72 0.19
CA ILE A 3 -15.49 -2.98 1.30
C ILE A 3 -15.34 -1.70 2.12
N ASN A 4 -15.92 -1.70 3.32
CA ASN A 4 -15.71 -0.61 4.28
C ASN A 4 -14.32 -0.72 4.92
N CYS A 5 -13.32 -0.08 4.32
CA CYS A 5 -11.94 -0.05 4.80
C CYS A 5 -11.54 1.30 5.42
N ASP A 6 -12.50 2.10 5.87
CA ASP A 6 -12.28 3.45 6.45
C ASP A 6 -11.48 4.37 5.50
N TYR A 7 -11.73 4.25 4.19
CA TYR A 7 -11.04 5.11 3.22
C TYR A 7 -11.31 6.59 3.52
N LYS A 8 -10.24 7.36 3.60
CA LYS A 8 -10.28 8.82 3.65
C LYS A 8 -9.36 9.39 2.60
N GLN A 9 -9.89 10.30 1.81
CA GLN A 9 -9.11 11.00 0.79
C GLN A 9 -8.19 12.05 1.43
N GLY A 10 -7.03 12.22 0.83
CA GLY A 10 -6.01 13.17 1.23
C GLY A 10 -4.91 12.55 2.08
N GLY A 11 -3.72 13.10 1.91
CA GLY A 11 -2.52 12.82 2.70
C GLY A 11 -1.74 14.10 2.94
N LEU A 12 -1.24 14.31 4.15
CA LEU A 12 -0.48 15.50 4.52
C LEU A 12 0.98 15.14 4.80
N PHE A 13 1.88 15.70 4.01
CA PHE A 13 3.32 15.69 4.25
C PHE A 13 3.70 16.95 5.02
N THR A 14 4.29 16.81 6.21
CA THR A 14 4.63 17.94 7.06
C THR A 14 6.13 18.24 7.06
N ALA A 15 6.49 19.51 7.30
CA ALA A 15 7.86 20.00 7.39
C ALA A 15 8.18 20.51 8.78
N LEU A 16 9.28 20.06 9.39
CA LEU A 16 9.77 20.52 10.68
C LEU A 16 10.63 21.79 10.59
N ASN A 17 11.11 22.14 9.41
CA ASN A 17 11.97 23.29 9.17
C ASN A 17 11.87 23.81 7.73
N SER A 18 12.43 24.99 7.49
CA SER A 18 12.38 25.65 6.19
C SER A 18 13.05 24.85 5.05
N LYS A 19 14.08 24.08 5.33
CA LYS A 19 14.74 23.22 4.32
C LYS A 19 13.79 22.12 3.84
N GLN A 20 13.07 21.47 4.77
CA GLN A 20 12.08 20.45 4.42
C GLN A 20 10.89 21.07 3.69
N LEU A 21 10.41 22.26 4.13
CA LEU A 21 9.32 22.95 3.45
C LEU A 21 9.68 23.28 2.00
N LYS A 22 10.89 23.79 1.75
CA LYS A 22 11.39 24.02 0.40
C LYS A 22 11.42 22.72 -0.44
N GLY A 23 11.79 21.59 0.18
CA GLY A 23 11.73 20.29 -0.46
C GLY A 23 10.30 19.89 -0.86
N LEU A 24 9.30 20.20 -0.04
CA LEU A 24 7.88 19.97 -0.38
C LEU A 24 7.40 20.88 -1.51
N GLU A 25 7.86 22.13 -1.58
CA GLU A 25 7.58 23.04 -2.71
C GLU A 25 8.15 22.50 -4.03
N GLU A 26 9.37 21.99 -4.01
CA GLU A 26 10.00 21.36 -5.18
C GLU A 26 9.26 20.06 -5.57
N HIS A 27 8.86 19.27 -4.58
CA HIS A 27 8.05 18.07 -4.78
C HIS A 27 6.72 18.40 -5.47
N LYS A 28 5.98 19.41 -4.97
CA LYS A 28 4.76 19.91 -5.59
C LYS A 28 4.97 20.23 -7.08
N LYS A 29 5.97 21.06 -7.40
CA LYS A 29 6.29 21.43 -8.79
C LYS A 29 6.57 20.22 -9.68
N ASN A 30 7.28 19.23 -9.16
CA ASN A 30 7.59 18.03 -9.91
C ASN A 30 6.33 17.19 -10.19
N TRP A 31 5.47 17.00 -9.21
CA TRP A 31 4.25 16.21 -9.36
C TRP A 31 3.22 16.89 -10.26
N GLU A 32 3.11 18.23 -10.21
CA GLU A 32 2.28 19.03 -11.13
C GLU A 32 2.70 18.80 -12.58
N ARG A 33 4.00 18.68 -12.87
CA ARG A 33 4.51 18.36 -14.23
C ARG A 33 4.03 17.00 -14.74
N TYR A 34 3.72 16.06 -13.85
CA TYR A 34 3.16 14.74 -14.17
C TYR A 34 1.64 14.67 -14.02
N GLY A 35 0.98 15.83 -13.90
CA GLY A 35 -0.47 15.93 -13.93
C GLY A 35 -1.16 15.76 -12.56
N ASN A 36 -0.45 15.83 -11.44
CA ASN A 36 -1.09 15.96 -10.13
C ASN A 36 -1.33 17.44 -9.82
N ASP A 37 -2.55 17.90 -10.03
CA ASP A 37 -3.03 19.26 -9.79
C ASP A 37 -3.77 19.45 -8.44
N GLN A 38 -3.83 18.41 -7.62
CA GLN A 38 -4.52 18.40 -6.33
C GLN A 38 -3.55 18.51 -5.14
N LEU A 39 -2.51 19.33 -5.31
CA LEU A 39 -1.48 19.58 -4.32
C LEU A 39 -1.58 21.01 -3.77
N THR A 40 -1.73 21.16 -2.46
CA THR A 40 -1.83 22.46 -1.79
C THR A 40 -0.73 22.59 -0.73
N LEU A 41 0.06 23.67 -0.82
CA LEU A 41 0.97 24.03 0.27
C LEU A 41 0.17 24.67 1.40
N LEU A 42 0.41 24.19 2.60
CA LEU A 42 -0.19 24.68 3.84
C LEU A 42 0.87 25.40 4.68
N ASP A 43 0.50 26.51 5.27
CA ASP A 43 1.33 27.21 6.25
C ASP A 43 1.31 26.52 7.63
N ALA A 44 2.08 27.05 8.60
CA ALA A 44 2.19 26.46 9.93
C ALA A 44 0.84 26.46 10.69
N GLY A 45 0.01 27.49 10.51
CA GLY A 45 -1.30 27.61 11.16
C GLY A 45 -2.31 26.61 10.58
N GLU A 46 -2.32 26.44 9.26
CA GLU A 46 -3.17 25.48 8.56
C GLU A 46 -2.79 24.04 8.95
N VAL A 47 -1.49 23.74 9.04
CA VAL A 47 -1.02 22.42 9.49
C VAL A 47 -1.38 22.19 10.96
N GLU A 48 -1.24 23.19 11.83
CA GLU A 48 -1.67 23.09 13.23
C GLU A 48 -3.15 22.73 13.34
N GLN A 49 -4.02 23.36 12.56
CA GLN A 49 -5.45 23.04 12.53
C GLN A 49 -5.73 21.61 12.08
N ALA A 50 -4.95 21.11 11.09
CA ALA A 50 -5.13 19.78 10.54
C ALA A 50 -4.65 18.65 11.47
N VAL A 51 -3.54 18.86 12.22
CA VAL A 51 -2.88 17.79 13.00
C VAL A 51 -2.81 18.04 14.50
N GLY A 52 -3.23 19.21 14.98
CA GLY A 52 -3.35 19.52 16.42
C GLY A 52 -2.01 19.82 17.11
N THR A 53 -0.95 20.20 16.38
CA THR A 53 0.36 20.53 16.97
C THR A 53 1.07 21.64 16.21
N LYS A 54 1.83 22.48 16.96
CA LYS A 54 2.60 23.64 16.44
C LYS A 54 4.01 23.29 15.98
N VAL A 55 4.39 22.03 15.99
CA VAL A 55 5.79 21.62 15.75
C VAL A 55 6.21 21.81 14.29
N TYR A 56 5.27 21.88 13.36
CA TYR A 56 5.53 21.97 11.93
C TYR A 56 5.54 23.40 11.42
N THR A 57 6.44 23.67 10.47
CA THR A 57 6.58 24.99 9.83
C THR A 57 5.70 25.15 8.59
N GLY A 58 5.08 24.07 8.12
CA GLY A 58 4.19 24.00 6.98
C GLY A 58 4.05 22.58 6.47
N GLY A 59 3.34 22.38 5.36
CA GLY A 59 3.09 21.07 4.79
C GLY A 59 2.63 21.11 3.34
N LEU A 60 2.50 19.93 2.75
CA LEU A 60 1.93 19.70 1.44
C LEU A 60 0.77 18.72 1.56
N LEU A 61 -0.43 19.18 1.28
CA LEU A 61 -1.65 18.37 1.20
C LEU A 61 -1.78 17.81 -0.22
N ASP A 62 -1.86 16.48 -0.35
CA ASP A 62 -2.14 15.77 -1.60
C ASP A 62 -3.53 15.13 -1.53
N MET A 63 -4.47 15.65 -2.32
CA MET A 63 -5.85 15.16 -2.36
C MET A 63 -6.06 14.03 -3.38
N ARG A 64 -5.05 13.66 -4.18
CA ARG A 64 -5.08 12.44 -5.00
C ARG A 64 -4.77 11.18 -4.20
N GLY A 65 -4.00 11.33 -3.14
CA GLY A 65 -3.72 10.26 -2.19
C GLY A 65 -4.90 9.96 -1.26
N GLY A 66 -4.68 9.05 -0.35
CA GLY A 66 -5.63 8.70 0.69
C GLY A 66 -5.05 7.67 1.63
N HIS A 67 -5.80 7.33 2.66
CA HIS A 67 -5.45 6.27 3.59
C HIS A 67 -6.64 5.37 3.87
N ILE A 68 -6.34 4.15 4.27
CA ILE A 68 -7.30 3.10 4.55
C ILE A 68 -6.91 2.39 5.85
N HIS A 69 -7.80 1.58 6.35
CA HIS A 69 -7.47 0.58 7.36
C HIS A 69 -7.01 -0.71 6.65
N PRO A 70 -5.70 -1.04 6.62
CA PRO A 70 -5.17 -2.12 5.78
C PRO A 70 -5.80 -3.48 6.07
N LEU A 71 -6.00 -3.82 7.37
CA LEU A 71 -6.62 -5.08 7.74
C LEU A 71 -8.08 -5.19 7.28
N LYS A 72 -8.86 -4.12 7.37
CA LYS A 72 -10.24 -4.12 6.87
C LYS A 72 -10.29 -4.33 5.35
N LEU A 73 -9.37 -3.71 4.60
CA LEU A 73 -9.26 -3.95 3.17
C LEU A 73 -8.92 -5.42 2.89
N ALA A 74 -7.88 -5.97 3.51
CA ALA A 74 -7.45 -7.34 3.29
C ALA A 74 -8.55 -8.37 3.63
N LEU A 75 -9.28 -8.18 4.74
CA LEU A 75 -10.40 -9.04 5.11
C LEU A 75 -11.57 -8.93 4.11
N GLY A 76 -11.86 -7.72 3.63
CA GLY A 76 -12.89 -7.50 2.62
C GLY A 76 -12.54 -8.13 1.27
N GLU A 77 -11.28 -8.01 0.84
CA GLU A 77 -10.77 -8.65 -0.38
C GLU A 77 -10.80 -10.19 -0.25
N ALA A 78 -10.42 -10.74 0.91
CA ALA A 78 -10.50 -12.17 1.18
C ALA A 78 -11.94 -12.69 1.10
N ALA A 79 -12.90 -11.98 1.70
CA ALA A 79 -14.31 -12.33 1.63
C ALA A 79 -14.84 -12.26 0.19
N ALA A 80 -14.46 -11.24 -0.58
CA ALA A 80 -14.81 -11.10 -1.98
C ALA A 80 -14.23 -12.25 -2.83
N PHE A 81 -12.97 -12.61 -2.60
CA PHE A 81 -12.30 -13.71 -3.28
C PHE A 81 -12.99 -15.06 -3.03
N ILE A 82 -13.37 -15.35 -1.77
CA ILE A 82 -14.10 -16.57 -1.41
C ILE A 82 -15.48 -16.56 -2.07
N SER A 83 -16.18 -15.43 -2.12
CA SER A 83 -17.51 -15.33 -2.76
C SER A 83 -17.48 -15.61 -4.27
N LEU A 84 -16.32 -15.45 -4.92
CA LEU A 84 -16.07 -15.81 -6.32
C LEU A 84 -15.64 -17.27 -6.51
N GLY A 85 -15.64 -18.09 -5.46
CA GLY A 85 -15.20 -19.48 -5.49
C GLY A 85 -13.70 -19.69 -5.28
N GLY A 86 -12.97 -18.64 -4.90
CA GLY A 86 -11.56 -18.74 -4.52
C GLY A 86 -11.37 -19.52 -3.22
N GLN A 87 -10.18 -20.09 -3.05
CA GLN A 87 -9.80 -20.84 -1.85
C GLN A 87 -8.60 -20.19 -1.17
N ILE A 88 -8.70 -19.94 0.13
CA ILE A 88 -7.61 -19.39 0.95
C ILE A 88 -7.17 -20.47 1.93
N PHE A 89 -5.87 -20.70 1.98
CA PHE A 89 -5.25 -21.66 2.90
C PHE A 89 -4.35 -20.92 3.87
N GLU A 90 -4.86 -20.61 5.05
CA GLU A 90 -4.08 -20.02 6.13
C GLU A 90 -3.18 -21.06 6.79
N GLN A 91 -2.16 -20.62 7.53
CA GLN A 91 -1.19 -21.49 8.23
C GLN A 91 -0.54 -22.55 7.32
N SER A 92 -0.47 -22.26 6.03
CA SER A 92 -0.01 -23.16 4.98
C SER A 92 1.24 -22.60 4.31
N ALA A 93 2.33 -22.50 5.10
CA ALA A 93 3.61 -21.98 4.60
C ALA A 93 4.09 -22.78 3.39
N VAL A 94 4.40 -22.08 2.30
CA VAL A 94 4.97 -22.69 1.10
C VAL A 94 6.42 -23.10 1.38
N VAL A 95 6.74 -24.38 1.17
CA VAL A 95 8.08 -24.94 1.39
C VAL A 95 8.88 -25.04 0.10
N SER A 96 8.22 -25.20 -1.05
CA SER A 96 8.86 -25.20 -2.37
C SER A 96 7.88 -24.92 -3.51
N ILE A 97 8.41 -24.52 -4.65
CA ILE A 97 7.67 -24.35 -5.89
C ILE A 97 8.42 -25.10 -6.99
N ASP A 98 7.81 -26.17 -7.51
CA ASP A 98 8.30 -26.87 -8.69
C ASP A 98 7.96 -26.04 -9.92
N LYS A 99 8.99 -25.60 -10.64
CA LYS A 99 8.86 -24.76 -11.85
C LYS A 99 8.47 -25.64 -13.07
N GLY A 100 7.84 -25.07 -14.09
CA GLY A 100 7.49 -25.73 -15.32
C GLY A 100 6.20 -25.21 -15.94
N MET A 101 5.71 -25.86 -16.98
CA MET A 101 4.46 -25.48 -17.67
C MET A 101 3.21 -25.53 -16.78
N ASN A 102 3.24 -26.36 -15.75
CA ASN A 102 2.20 -26.46 -14.73
C ASN A 102 2.87 -26.47 -13.36
N PRO A 103 3.25 -25.31 -12.82
CA PRO A 103 3.97 -25.23 -11.56
C PRO A 103 3.16 -25.83 -10.42
N VAL A 104 3.87 -26.40 -9.44
CA VAL A 104 3.27 -27.00 -8.25
C VAL A 104 3.82 -26.28 -7.01
N VAL A 105 2.91 -25.66 -6.28
CA VAL A 105 3.20 -25.04 -4.98
C VAL A 105 3.01 -26.09 -3.88
N LYS A 106 4.01 -26.31 -3.04
CA LYS A 106 4.01 -27.31 -1.98
C LYS A 106 4.02 -26.69 -0.60
N THR A 107 3.23 -27.24 0.30
CA THR A 107 3.22 -26.97 1.73
C THR A 107 3.51 -28.27 2.51
N ALA A 108 3.64 -28.19 3.82
CA ALA A 108 3.77 -29.39 4.65
C ALA A 108 2.53 -30.31 4.63
N GLN A 109 1.34 -29.74 4.34
CA GLN A 109 0.09 -30.48 4.38
C GLN A 109 -0.45 -30.87 2.99
N GLY A 110 0.10 -30.34 1.91
CA GLY A 110 -0.42 -30.64 0.58
C GLY A 110 0.26 -29.82 -0.51
N SER A 111 -0.32 -29.90 -1.71
CA SER A 111 0.19 -29.15 -2.86
C SER A 111 -0.93 -28.65 -3.77
N VAL A 112 -0.66 -27.56 -4.48
CA VAL A 112 -1.54 -26.98 -5.49
C VAL A 112 -0.82 -26.94 -6.84
N LYS A 113 -1.41 -27.60 -7.83
CA LYS A 113 -0.97 -27.49 -9.24
C LYS A 113 -1.78 -26.41 -9.94
N SER A 114 -1.12 -25.51 -10.61
CA SER A 114 -1.79 -24.39 -11.30
C SER A 114 -1.16 -24.09 -12.65
N LYS A 115 -1.83 -23.28 -13.44
CA LYS A 115 -1.29 -22.78 -14.71
C LYS A 115 -0.30 -21.63 -14.49
N TYR A 116 -0.55 -20.83 -13.47
CA TYR A 116 0.27 -19.68 -13.09
C TYR A 116 0.44 -19.62 -11.57
N VAL A 117 1.56 -19.08 -11.12
CA VAL A 117 1.85 -18.77 -9.71
C VAL A 117 2.25 -17.31 -9.61
N VAL A 118 1.56 -16.55 -8.75
CA VAL A 118 1.90 -15.16 -8.44
C VAL A 118 2.59 -15.13 -7.08
N LEU A 119 3.80 -14.59 -7.02
CA LEU A 119 4.55 -14.40 -5.79
C LEU A 119 4.21 -13.01 -5.23
N ALA A 120 3.32 -12.94 -4.26
CA ALA A 120 2.86 -11.70 -3.63
C ALA A 120 3.27 -11.60 -2.15
N GLY A 121 4.36 -12.25 -1.75
CA GLY A 121 4.81 -12.35 -0.35
C GLY A 121 5.69 -11.19 0.11
N ASN A 122 5.92 -10.15 -0.71
CA ASN A 122 6.78 -9.01 -0.36
C ASN A 122 8.14 -9.47 0.20
N ALA A 123 8.62 -8.87 1.29
CA ALA A 123 9.87 -9.23 1.96
C ALA A 123 9.84 -10.62 2.64
N TYR A 124 8.70 -11.27 2.70
CA TYR A 124 8.52 -12.57 3.37
C TYR A 124 8.73 -13.79 2.45
N LEU A 125 9.08 -13.58 1.17
CA LEU A 125 9.32 -14.68 0.23
C LEU A 125 10.52 -15.57 0.62
N GLY A 126 11.49 -15.03 1.34
CA GLY A 126 12.68 -15.79 1.79
C GLY A 126 13.41 -16.46 0.63
N GLY A 127 13.76 -17.72 0.81
CA GLY A 127 14.46 -18.54 -0.20
C GLY A 127 13.57 -19.15 -1.29
N LEU A 128 12.26 -18.87 -1.34
CA LEU A 128 11.35 -19.43 -2.34
C LEU A 128 11.63 -18.95 -3.76
N ALA A 129 12.19 -17.73 -3.88
CA ALA A 129 12.53 -17.11 -5.17
C ALA A 129 13.88 -16.40 -5.10
N PRO A 130 15.01 -17.15 -4.97
CA PRO A 130 16.32 -16.56 -4.70
C PRO A 130 16.89 -15.73 -5.87
N ASN A 131 16.27 -15.79 -7.04
CA ASN A 131 16.70 -15.09 -8.25
C ASN A 131 15.79 -13.93 -8.66
N ILE A 132 14.93 -13.49 -7.78
CA ILE A 132 14.01 -12.34 -7.96
C ILE A 132 14.44 -11.20 -7.03
#